data_2114e64e265d8b9bd86805b51cb123c8
#
_entry.id   2114e64e265d8b9bd86805b51cb123c8
#
_cell.length_a   1.000
_cell.length_b   1.000
_cell.length_c   1.000
_cell.angle_alpha   90.00
_cell.angle_beta   90.00
_cell.angle_gamma   90.00
#
_symmetry.space_group_name_H-M   'P 1'
#
loop_
_entity.id
_entity.type
_entity.pdbx_description
1 polymer ?
#
loop_
_entity_poly.entity_id
_entity_poly.type
_entity_poly.pdbx_seq_one_letter_code
_entity_poly.pdbx_strand_id
1 'polypeptide(L)'
;MPLASCQPAPFSDDPIIQKQRDMVDYSVKIELDDAKNGRVNRPIRVYTDGVYDMFHYGHANQFLQIKQTFPEAYLIVGVCSDEETLKYKGRTVQPEDERYEAVRHCRYVDEVYKASPWTLPMEFLNEMKIDFISHDALPYQCESASETDIYEKHRQAGMFVETQRTNGISTSDSICRIIKDYDGYVRRNLQRGYTAKELNVGFLTTSKYQIQDKMGMVREKGAGLLSTWKQKSNVFIDGFVNTFAKDSTPTTQNVDNENHNVLTTTPLE
;
A
#
# COMPACT_ATOMS: atom_id res chain seq x y z
N MET A 1 -16.44 -12.88 24.06
CA MET A 1 -14.98 -12.71 24.16
C MET A 1 -14.73 -11.36 24.82
N PRO A 2 -13.93 -11.26 25.89
CA PRO A 2 -13.51 -9.95 26.36
C PRO A 2 -12.78 -9.28 25.20
N LEU A 3 -13.06 -8.01 24.96
CA LEU A 3 -12.28 -7.17 24.06
C LEU A 3 -10.82 -7.30 24.52
N ALA A 4 -10.02 -8.11 23.83
CA ALA A 4 -8.57 -8.09 23.99
C ALA A 4 -8.17 -6.63 23.96
N SER A 5 -7.34 -6.20 24.87
CA SER A 5 -6.97 -4.79 25.01
C SER A 5 -6.65 -4.22 23.62
N CYS A 6 -7.42 -3.21 23.19
CA CYS A 6 -7.16 -2.50 21.91
C CYS A 6 -5.88 -1.65 22.01
N GLN A 7 -4.86 -2.19 22.66
CA GLN A 7 -3.57 -1.53 22.78
C GLN A 7 -2.67 -1.99 21.63
N PRO A 8 -1.86 -1.09 21.06
CA PRO A 8 -0.83 -1.49 20.12
C PRO A 8 0.20 -2.39 20.78
N ALA A 9 0.93 -3.18 19.99
CA ALA A 9 1.98 -4.04 20.48
C ALA A 9 3.00 -3.25 21.31
N PRO A 10 3.47 -3.76 22.46
CA PRO A 10 4.49 -3.11 23.26
C PRO A 10 5.85 -3.08 22.56
N PHE A 11 6.74 -2.22 23.04
CA PHE A 11 8.14 -2.25 22.63
C PHE A 11 8.94 -3.23 23.48
N SER A 12 10.01 -3.78 22.93
CA SER A 12 10.90 -4.76 23.61
C SER A 12 11.64 -4.19 24.82
N ASP A 13 11.77 -2.85 24.89
CA ASP A 13 12.37 -2.13 26.01
C ASP A 13 11.38 -1.82 27.16
N ASP A 14 10.10 -2.18 27.02
CA ASP A 14 9.13 -2.09 28.10
C ASP A 14 9.52 -3.03 29.26
N PRO A 15 9.60 -2.54 30.51
CA PRO A 15 9.99 -3.34 31.66
C PRO A 15 9.11 -4.59 31.89
N ILE A 16 7.82 -4.54 31.53
CA ILE A 16 6.91 -5.68 31.64
C ILE A 16 7.31 -6.75 30.63
N ILE A 17 7.61 -6.34 29.39
CA ILE A 17 8.04 -7.25 28.32
C ILE A 17 9.39 -7.88 28.62
N GLN A 18 10.34 -7.08 29.12
CA GLN A 18 11.64 -7.61 29.58
C GLN A 18 11.45 -8.69 30.65
N LYS A 19 10.62 -8.42 31.66
CA LYS A 19 10.31 -9.39 32.72
C LYS A 19 9.62 -10.64 32.17
N GLN A 20 8.69 -10.51 31.23
CA GLN A 20 8.06 -11.66 30.58
C GLN A 20 9.07 -12.49 29.78
N ARG A 21 9.96 -11.82 29.03
CA ARG A 21 11.05 -12.48 28.31
C ARG A 21 11.97 -13.26 29.26
N ASP A 22 12.35 -12.68 30.39
CA ASP A 22 13.23 -13.33 31.36
C ASP A 22 12.62 -14.62 31.94
N MET A 23 11.30 -14.68 32.06
CA MET A 23 10.58 -15.87 32.53
C MET A 23 10.46 -16.98 31.49
N VAL A 24 10.78 -16.74 30.21
CA VAL A 24 10.74 -17.78 29.16
C VAL A 24 11.83 -18.82 29.45
N ASP A 25 11.44 -20.07 29.60
CA ASP A 25 12.40 -21.19 29.65
C ASP A 25 12.98 -21.46 28.26
N TYR A 26 14.19 -20.98 28.05
CA TYR A 26 14.92 -21.11 26.78
C TYR A 26 15.96 -22.23 26.80
N SER A 27 16.00 -23.03 27.88
CA SER A 27 16.91 -24.17 28.03
C SER A 27 16.55 -25.31 27.09
N VAL A 28 15.26 -25.45 26.76
CA VAL A 28 14.75 -26.46 25.83
C VAL A 28 14.54 -25.81 24.46
N LYS A 29 15.31 -26.27 23.47
CA LYS A 29 15.15 -25.86 22.08
C LYS A 29 13.87 -26.47 21.51
N ILE A 30 13.15 -25.66 20.73
CA ILE A 30 11.96 -26.09 19.99
C ILE A 30 12.42 -26.50 18.58
N GLU A 31 12.11 -27.73 18.20
CA GLU A 31 12.35 -28.22 16.85
C GLU A 31 11.31 -27.65 15.88
N LEU A 32 11.73 -27.39 14.64
CA LEU A 32 10.89 -26.73 13.62
C LEU A 32 9.59 -27.51 13.33
N ASP A 33 9.67 -28.84 13.32
CA ASP A 33 8.51 -29.70 13.07
C ASP A 33 7.51 -29.66 14.20
N ASP A 34 7.99 -29.63 15.46
CA ASP A 34 7.14 -29.49 16.63
C ASP A 34 6.49 -28.11 16.69
N ALA A 35 7.25 -27.07 16.36
CA ALA A 35 6.74 -25.71 16.27
C ALA A 35 5.59 -25.58 15.26
N LYS A 36 5.78 -26.10 14.05
CA LYS A 36 4.75 -26.05 12.99
C LYS A 36 3.50 -26.84 13.33
N ASN A 37 3.62 -27.90 14.09
CA ASN A 37 2.51 -28.76 14.48
C ASN A 37 1.87 -28.39 15.83
N GLY A 38 2.33 -27.30 16.46
CA GLY A 38 1.81 -26.85 17.76
C GLY A 38 2.14 -27.82 18.90
N ARG A 39 3.15 -28.68 18.77
CA ARG A 39 3.60 -29.64 19.79
C ARG A 39 4.62 -29.00 20.74
N VAL A 40 4.23 -27.87 21.32
CA VAL A 40 5.11 -27.06 22.17
C VAL A 40 4.43 -26.74 23.50
N ASN A 41 5.23 -26.51 24.52
CA ASN A 41 4.76 -26.22 25.89
C ASN A 41 4.88 -24.74 26.28
N ARG A 42 5.32 -23.89 25.38
CA ARG A 42 5.40 -22.44 25.50
C ARG A 42 5.20 -21.75 24.16
N PRO A 43 4.87 -20.47 24.13
CA PRO A 43 4.82 -19.71 22.88
C PRO A 43 6.15 -19.74 22.12
N ILE A 44 6.08 -19.90 20.81
CA ILE A 44 7.22 -19.90 19.91
C ILE A 44 7.60 -18.46 19.63
N ARG A 45 8.81 -18.04 19.97
CA ARG A 45 9.29 -16.68 19.73
C ARG A 45 9.89 -16.57 18.34
N VAL A 46 9.17 -15.93 17.45
CA VAL A 46 9.57 -15.75 16.05
C VAL A 46 9.97 -14.29 15.84
N TYR A 47 11.14 -14.09 15.26
CA TYR A 47 11.65 -12.77 14.92
C TYR A 47 11.60 -12.56 13.41
N THR A 48 11.22 -11.37 13.01
CA THR A 48 11.33 -10.89 11.62
C THR A 48 11.80 -9.46 11.65
N ASP A 49 12.70 -9.10 10.76
CA ASP A 49 13.25 -7.75 10.69
C ASP A 49 12.98 -7.09 9.35
N GLY A 50 13.13 -5.80 9.30
CA GLY A 50 12.96 -5.03 8.07
C GLY A 50 12.90 -3.53 8.28
N VAL A 51 12.83 -2.80 7.19
CA VAL A 51 12.71 -1.34 7.20
C VAL A 51 11.26 -0.89 7.43
N TYR A 52 10.31 -1.58 6.84
CA TYR A 52 8.86 -1.34 6.94
C TYR A 52 8.43 0.09 6.57
N ASP A 53 9.15 0.71 5.63
CA ASP A 53 8.84 2.05 5.16
C ASP A 53 7.51 2.08 4.38
N MET A 54 6.67 3.10 4.64
CA MET A 54 5.31 3.19 4.09
C MET A 54 4.53 1.88 4.32
N PHE A 55 4.41 1.43 5.57
CA PHE A 55 3.81 0.14 5.92
C PHE A 55 2.57 -0.18 5.07
N HIS A 56 2.58 -1.34 4.42
CA HIS A 56 1.54 -1.75 3.48
C HIS A 56 1.13 -3.21 3.70
N TYR A 57 0.06 -3.64 3.03
CA TYR A 57 -0.49 -4.99 3.22
C TYR A 57 0.51 -6.11 2.88
N GLY A 58 1.51 -5.87 2.03
CA GLY A 58 2.57 -6.84 1.77
C GLY A 58 3.40 -7.15 3.01
N HIS A 59 3.71 -6.13 3.83
CA HIS A 59 4.35 -6.31 5.13
C HIS A 59 3.42 -7.06 6.10
N ALA A 60 2.15 -6.65 6.19
CA ALA A 60 1.18 -7.33 7.04
C ALA A 60 0.95 -8.80 6.64
N ASN A 61 1.00 -9.11 5.34
CA ASN A 61 0.87 -10.46 4.83
C ASN A 61 2.07 -11.35 5.18
N GLN A 62 3.28 -10.81 5.25
CA GLN A 62 4.45 -11.51 5.79
C GLN A 62 4.19 -11.94 7.24
N PHE A 63 3.69 -11.04 8.09
CA PHE A 63 3.36 -11.34 9.48
C PHE A 63 2.24 -12.38 9.60
N LEU A 64 1.23 -12.28 8.74
CA LEU A 64 0.17 -13.28 8.67
C LEU A 64 0.71 -14.68 8.33
N GLN A 65 1.61 -14.78 7.35
CA GLN A 65 2.24 -16.07 6.98
C GLN A 65 2.99 -16.68 8.17
N ILE A 66 3.70 -15.89 8.96
CA ILE A 66 4.37 -16.35 10.17
C ILE A 66 3.36 -16.93 11.16
N LYS A 67 2.25 -16.20 11.44
CA LYS A 67 1.19 -16.65 12.34
C LYS A 67 0.47 -17.90 11.83
N GLN A 68 0.39 -18.09 10.52
CA GLN A 68 -0.18 -19.30 9.91
C GLN A 68 0.77 -20.49 9.96
N THR A 69 2.08 -20.23 9.85
CA THR A 69 3.11 -21.27 9.93
C THR A 69 3.29 -21.81 11.35
N PHE A 70 3.13 -20.94 12.34
CA PHE A 70 3.31 -21.27 13.76
C PHE A 70 2.04 -20.91 14.55
N PRO A 71 1.20 -21.87 14.91
CA PRO A 71 -0.05 -21.62 15.63
C PRO A 71 0.13 -20.88 16.95
N GLU A 72 1.24 -21.14 17.67
CA GLU A 72 1.57 -20.56 18.97
C GLU A 72 2.65 -19.46 18.87
N ALA A 73 2.72 -18.77 17.71
CA ALA A 73 3.74 -17.74 17.51
C ALA A 73 3.51 -16.50 18.38
N TYR A 74 4.55 -16.12 19.12
CA TYR A 74 4.77 -14.78 19.64
C TYR A 74 5.70 -14.03 18.67
N LEU A 75 5.14 -13.13 17.88
CA LEU A 75 5.84 -12.46 16.79
C LEU A 75 6.50 -11.16 17.26
N ILE A 76 7.81 -11.14 17.19
CA ILE A 76 8.65 -9.97 17.47
C ILE A 76 9.09 -9.38 16.13
N VAL A 77 8.80 -8.11 15.91
CA VAL A 77 9.17 -7.42 14.67
C VAL A 77 10.26 -6.39 14.96
N GLY A 78 11.44 -6.63 14.40
CA GLY A 78 12.57 -5.70 14.44
C GLY A 78 12.46 -4.68 13.32
N VAL A 79 12.47 -3.39 13.66
CA VAL A 79 12.43 -2.31 12.69
C VAL A 79 13.77 -1.60 12.69
N CYS A 80 14.44 -1.55 11.52
CA CYS A 80 15.76 -0.93 11.37
C CYS A 80 15.71 0.58 11.63
N SER A 81 16.78 1.13 12.20
CA SER A 81 16.94 2.57 12.40
C SER A 81 17.10 3.31 11.07
N ASP A 82 16.92 4.64 11.09
CA ASP A 82 17.18 5.49 9.92
C ASP A 82 18.66 5.48 9.55
N GLU A 83 19.55 5.46 10.55
CA GLU A 83 21.00 5.43 10.34
C GLU A 83 21.46 4.17 9.60
N GLU A 84 21.08 2.98 10.09
CA GLU A 84 21.44 1.73 9.45
C GLU A 84 20.78 1.57 8.09
N THR A 85 19.50 1.97 7.98
CA THR A 85 18.79 1.92 6.70
C THR A 85 19.44 2.83 5.65
N LEU A 86 19.84 4.04 6.04
CA LEU A 86 20.56 4.95 5.14
C LEU A 86 21.88 4.35 4.65
N LYS A 87 22.61 3.68 5.55
CA LYS A 87 23.92 3.08 5.26
C LYS A 87 23.84 1.89 4.30
N TYR A 88 22.83 1.03 4.44
CA TYR A 88 22.80 -0.25 3.72
C TYR A 88 21.76 -0.32 2.60
N LYS A 89 20.75 0.54 2.59
CA LYS A 89 19.64 0.46 1.64
C LYS A 89 19.27 1.81 1.01
N GLY A 90 19.51 2.91 1.72
CA GLY A 90 19.17 4.25 1.27
C GLY A 90 18.12 4.93 2.15
N ARG A 91 17.72 6.14 1.75
CA ARG A 91 16.83 7.00 2.54
C ARG A 91 15.40 6.47 2.54
N THR A 92 14.79 6.44 3.71
CA THR A 92 13.35 6.15 3.92
C THR A 92 12.47 7.37 3.65
N VAL A 93 11.19 7.13 3.37
CA VAL A 93 10.15 8.18 3.30
C VAL A 93 9.71 8.58 4.71
N GLN A 94 9.47 7.59 5.56
CA GLN A 94 9.04 7.78 6.95
C GLN A 94 10.23 7.71 7.91
N PRO A 95 10.33 8.62 8.89
CA PRO A 95 11.31 8.49 9.96
C PRO A 95 11.05 7.24 10.80
N GLU A 96 12.06 6.74 11.49
CA GLU A 96 12.00 5.49 12.24
C GLU A 96 10.88 5.43 13.27
N ASP A 97 10.58 6.54 13.96
CA ASP A 97 9.49 6.58 14.95
C ASP A 97 8.13 6.32 14.32
N GLU A 98 7.86 6.86 13.13
CA GLU A 98 6.62 6.59 12.39
C GLU A 98 6.57 5.12 11.94
N ARG A 99 7.70 4.55 11.52
CA ARG A 99 7.78 3.14 11.09
C ARG A 99 7.57 2.19 12.27
N TYR A 100 8.14 2.50 13.47
CA TYR A 100 7.90 1.75 14.70
C TYR A 100 6.42 1.77 15.07
N GLU A 101 5.80 2.95 15.06
CA GLU A 101 4.37 3.09 15.36
C GLU A 101 3.48 2.36 14.33
N ALA A 102 3.77 2.47 13.04
CA ALA A 102 3.00 1.77 12.01
C ALA A 102 3.00 0.25 12.21
N VAL A 103 4.16 -0.32 12.54
CA VAL A 103 4.31 -1.77 12.74
C VAL A 103 3.58 -2.24 14.00
N ARG A 104 3.71 -1.53 15.14
CA ARG A 104 3.07 -1.94 16.41
C ARG A 104 1.55 -1.92 16.39
N HIS A 105 0.94 -1.17 15.45
CA HIS A 105 -0.51 -1.17 15.25
C HIS A 105 -1.01 -2.31 14.34
N CYS A 106 -0.11 -3.13 13.82
CA CYS A 106 -0.50 -4.31 13.05
C CYS A 106 -1.00 -5.42 13.98
N ARG A 107 -2.21 -5.92 13.73
CA ARG A 107 -2.86 -6.96 14.56
C ARG A 107 -2.09 -8.27 14.72
N TYR A 108 -1.10 -8.53 13.86
CA TYR A 108 -0.32 -9.76 13.87
C TYR A 108 0.95 -9.65 14.72
N VAL A 109 1.30 -8.45 15.17
CA VAL A 109 2.53 -8.15 15.91
C VAL A 109 2.26 -8.23 17.40
N ASP A 110 3.11 -8.96 18.13
CA ASP A 110 3.02 -9.07 19.59
C ASP A 110 4.04 -8.18 20.30
N GLU A 111 5.17 -7.88 19.65
CA GLU A 111 6.24 -7.07 20.22
C GLU A 111 7.01 -6.35 19.08
N VAL A 112 7.45 -5.12 19.32
CA VAL A 112 8.30 -4.37 18.37
C VAL A 112 9.65 -4.09 18.99
N TYR A 113 10.72 -4.48 18.28
CA TYR A 113 12.09 -4.16 18.63
C TYR A 113 12.57 -2.96 17.80
N LYS A 114 12.88 -1.85 18.48
CA LYS A 114 13.38 -0.62 17.86
C LYS A 114 14.86 -0.75 17.52
N ALA A 115 15.29 -0.10 16.47
CA ALA A 115 16.68 -0.10 15.99
C ALA A 115 17.24 -1.53 15.84
N SER A 116 16.49 -2.39 15.17
CA SER A 116 16.93 -3.76 14.86
C SER A 116 18.31 -3.74 14.19
N PRO A 117 19.27 -4.55 14.66
CA PRO A 117 20.55 -4.65 13.97
C PRO A 117 20.36 -5.19 12.55
N TRP A 118 21.13 -4.68 11.59
CA TRP A 118 21.06 -5.10 10.19
C TRP A 118 21.46 -6.56 9.98
N THR A 119 22.38 -7.03 10.78
CA THR A 119 22.75 -8.46 10.85
C THR A 119 22.39 -8.98 12.24
N LEU A 120 21.86 -10.20 12.31
CA LEU A 120 21.38 -10.79 13.55
C LEU A 120 22.43 -11.75 14.14
N PRO A 121 23.29 -11.30 15.08
CA PRO A 121 24.26 -12.21 15.71
C PRO A 121 23.54 -13.21 16.63
N MET A 122 24.14 -14.40 16.80
CA MET A 122 23.57 -15.45 17.67
C MET A 122 23.38 -15.00 19.12
N GLU A 123 24.24 -14.09 19.58
CA GLU A 123 24.17 -13.48 20.90
C GLU A 123 22.87 -12.71 21.07
N PHE A 124 22.47 -11.92 20.05
CA PHE A 124 21.20 -11.19 20.03
C PHE A 124 20.00 -12.15 20.09
N LEU A 125 20.03 -13.23 19.30
CA LEU A 125 18.95 -14.21 19.29
C LEU A 125 18.80 -14.90 20.64
N ASN A 126 19.90 -15.22 21.29
CA ASN A 126 19.90 -15.82 22.62
C ASN A 126 19.40 -14.86 23.69
N GLU A 127 19.82 -13.59 23.65
CA GLU A 127 19.34 -12.55 24.57
C GLU A 127 17.83 -12.31 24.43
N MET A 128 17.35 -12.22 23.21
CA MET A 128 15.94 -12.05 22.90
C MET A 128 15.12 -13.34 22.99
N LYS A 129 15.77 -14.47 23.27
CA LYS A 129 15.17 -15.82 23.35
C LYS A 129 14.36 -16.16 22.09
N ILE A 130 14.96 -15.97 20.92
CA ILE A 130 14.35 -16.19 19.62
C ILE A 130 14.53 -17.66 19.20
N ASP A 131 13.42 -18.32 18.90
CA ASP A 131 13.43 -19.70 18.40
C ASP A 131 13.65 -19.75 16.89
N PHE A 132 12.98 -18.87 16.13
CA PHE A 132 13.06 -18.85 14.69
C PHE A 132 13.13 -17.42 14.16
N ILE A 133 13.85 -17.25 13.04
CA ILE A 133 13.87 -16.04 12.22
C ILE A 133 13.01 -16.30 10.98
N SER A 134 12.19 -15.35 10.58
CA SER A 134 11.38 -15.48 9.39
C SER A 134 11.56 -14.29 8.47
N HIS A 135 11.98 -14.52 7.23
CA HIS A 135 12.18 -13.51 6.22
C HIS A 135 11.90 -14.07 4.82
N ASP A 136 11.91 -13.24 3.77
CA ASP A 136 11.77 -13.74 2.40
C ASP A 136 13.03 -14.51 1.95
N ALA A 137 12.87 -15.33 0.92
CA ALA A 137 13.93 -16.23 0.42
C ALA A 137 15.08 -15.54 -0.31
N LEU A 138 14.92 -14.24 -0.63
CA LEU A 138 15.94 -13.56 -1.42
C LEU A 138 17.21 -13.35 -0.59
N PRO A 139 18.39 -13.74 -1.14
CA PRO A 139 19.63 -13.45 -0.46
C PRO A 139 19.83 -11.94 -0.37
N TYR A 140 19.96 -11.44 0.85
CA TYR A 140 20.27 -10.04 1.10
C TYR A 140 21.79 -9.87 1.05
N GLN A 141 22.26 -9.28 -0.05
CA GLN A 141 23.66 -8.90 -0.20
C GLN A 141 23.91 -7.60 0.55
N CYS A 142 24.83 -7.62 1.49
CA CYS A 142 25.43 -6.41 2.03
C CYS A 142 26.71 -6.13 1.22
N GLU A 143 26.79 -4.99 0.53
CA GLU A 143 28.00 -4.58 -0.21
C GLU A 143 29.26 -4.53 0.67
N SER A 144 29.08 -4.45 1.99
CA SER A 144 30.17 -4.40 2.98
C SER A 144 30.48 -5.73 3.68
N ALA A 145 29.71 -6.80 3.43
CA ALA A 145 29.92 -8.09 4.03
C ALA A 145 30.52 -9.08 3.02
N SER A 146 31.51 -9.84 3.44
CA SER A 146 32.09 -10.94 2.68
C SER A 146 31.12 -12.13 2.49
N GLU A 147 29.93 -12.06 3.09
CA GLU A 147 28.89 -13.09 3.04
C GLU A 147 27.81 -12.70 2.05
N THR A 148 27.45 -13.63 1.17
CA THR A 148 26.46 -13.45 0.11
C THR A 148 25.01 -13.46 0.62
N ASP A 149 24.76 -13.97 1.83
CA ASP A 149 23.42 -13.96 2.48
C ASP A 149 23.60 -13.79 4.00
N ILE A 150 23.01 -12.73 4.55
CA ILE A 150 23.09 -12.43 5.99
C ILE A 150 22.37 -13.47 6.87
N TYR A 151 21.47 -14.27 6.29
CA TYR A 151 20.72 -15.33 7.01
C TYR A 151 21.30 -16.73 6.84
N GLU A 152 22.41 -16.91 6.11
CA GLU A 152 22.98 -18.24 5.82
C GLU A 152 23.29 -19.05 7.10
N LYS A 153 23.88 -18.43 8.11
CA LYS A 153 24.18 -19.08 9.40
C LYS A 153 22.92 -19.56 10.12
N HIS A 154 21.84 -18.80 10.03
CA HIS A 154 20.55 -19.14 10.64
C HIS A 154 19.84 -20.27 9.89
N ARG A 155 20.00 -20.33 8.55
CA ARG A 155 19.54 -21.46 7.73
C ARG A 155 20.26 -22.75 8.11
N GLN A 156 21.59 -22.71 8.24
CA GLN A 156 22.40 -23.85 8.66
C GLN A 156 22.07 -24.30 10.09
N ALA A 157 21.71 -23.37 10.96
CA ALA A 157 21.27 -23.68 12.34
C ALA A 157 19.84 -24.22 12.44
N GLY A 158 19.09 -24.31 11.31
CA GLY A 158 17.68 -24.73 11.30
C GLY A 158 16.71 -23.72 11.93
N MET A 159 17.15 -22.47 12.11
CA MET A 159 16.36 -21.41 12.75
C MET A 159 15.63 -20.51 11.75
N PHE A 160 15.84 -20.69 10.44
CA PHE A 160 15.27 -19.82 9.43
C PHE A 160 14.01 -20.42 8.79
N VAL A 161 12.96 -19.62 8.69
CA VAL A 161 11.69 -19.99 8.06
C VAL A 161 11.32 -18.97 7.01
N GLU A 162 11.17 -19.45 5.80
CA GLU A 162 10.90 -18.60 4.64
C GLU A 162 9.47 -18.13 4.56
N THR A 163 9.29 -16.85 4.23
CA THR A 163 8.01 -16.26 3.82
C THR A 163 8.05 -15.85 2.35
N GLN A 164 6.88 -15.76 1.74
CA GLN A 164 6.74 -15.39 0.34
C GLN A 164 6.40 -13.90 0.20
N ARG A 165 7.07 -13.22 -0.71
CA ARG A 165 6.75 -11.82 -1.05
C ARG A 165 5.35 -11.74 -1.66
N THR A 166 4.61 -10.72 -1.28
CA THR A 166 3.32 -10.43 -1.88
C THR A 166 3.52 -9.72 -3.22
N ASN A 167 3.01 -10.33 -4.29
CA ASN A 167 3.12 -9.77 -5.63
C ASN A 167 2.32 -8.46 -5.78
N GLY A 168 2.86 -7.52 -6.58
CA GLY A 168 2.18 -6.28 -6.97
C GLY A 168 2.15 -5.20 -5.90
N ILE A 169 2.89 -5.35 -4.80
CA ILE A 169 3.05 -4.31 -3.78
C ILE A 169 4.46 -4.28 -3.22
N SER A 170 5.06 -3.10 -3.25
CA SER A 170 6.28 -2.76 -2.54
C SER A 170 6.31 -1.26 -2.23
N THR A 171 7.17 -0.84 -1.31
CA THR A 171 7.46 0.57 -1.05
C THR A 171 7.93 1.27 -2.33
N SER A 172 8.85 0.64 -3.08
CA SER A 172 9.35 1.18 -4.35
C SER A 172 8.24 1.34 -5.40
N ASP A 173 7.32 0.37 -5.53
CA ASP A 173 6.17 0.49 -6.44
C ASP A 173 5.25 1.64 -6.04
N SER A 174 5.05 1.86 -4.75
CA SER A 174 4.23 2.95 -4.23
C SER A 174 4.87 4.31 -4.55
N ILE A 175 6.17 4.45 -4.34
CA ILE A 175 6.94 5.63 -4.70
C ILE A 175 6.92 5.85 -6.22
N CYS A 176 7.11 4.82 -7.03
CA CYS A 176 7.03 4.91 -8.49
C CYS A 176 5.65 5.40 -8.97
N ARG A 177 4.56 4.97 -8.33
CA ARG A 177 3.21 5.48 -8.64
C ARG A 177 3.08 6.98 -8.33
N ILE A 178 3.63 7.43 -7.20
CA ILE A 178 3.64 8.85 -6.83
C ILE A 178 4.45 9.66 -7.85
N ILE A 179 5.64 9.18 -8.24
CA ILE A 179 6.51 9.86 -9.21
C ILE A 179 5.86 9.95 -10.58
N LYS A 180 5.20 8.89 -11.04
CA LYS A 180 4.50 8.86 -12.34
C LYS A 180 3.36 9.88 -12.43
N ASP A 181 2.68 10.18 -11.33
CA ASP A 181 1.59 11.15 -11.29
C ASP A 181 1.94 12.39 -10.43
N TYR A 182 3.23 12.72 -10.37
CA TYR A 182 3.76 13.80 -9.54
C TYR A 182 3.04 15.13 -9.77
N ASP A 183 2.85 15.51 -11.03
CA ASP A 183 2.17 16.77 -11.41
C ASP A 183 0.72 16.80 -10.86
N GLY A 184 0.01 15.68 -10.93
CA GLY A 184 -1.35 15.56 -10.38
C GLY A 184 -1.38 15.75 -8.86
N TYR A 185 -0.42 15.15 -8.14
CA TYR A 185 -0.30 15.32 -6.69
C TYR A 185 0.07 16.75 -6.30
N VAL A 186 1.00 17.38 -7.00
CA VAL A 186 1.41 18.77 -6.75
C VAL A 186 0.24 19.73 -6.93
N ARG A 187 -0.47 19.66 -8.07
CA ARG A 187 -1.64 20.51 -8.34
C ARG A 187 -2.71 20.39 -7.27
N ARG A 188 -3.07 19.16 -6.90
CA ARG A 188 -4.07 18.89 -5.86
C ARG A 188 -3.66 19.46 -4.51
N ASN A 189 -2.39 19.37 -4.13
CA ASN A 189 -1.92 19.92 -2.86
C ASN A 189 -1.85 21.45 -2.87
N LEU A 190 -1.46 22.09 -3.98
CA LEU A 190 -1.56 23.53 -4.14
C LEU A 190 -3.02 24.03 -4.00
N GLN A 191 -3.99 23.30 -4.58
CA GLN A 191 -5.42 23.60 -4.44
C GLN A 191 -5.93 23.43 -3.00
N ARG A 192 -5.33 22.54 -2.20
CA ARG A 192 -5.61 22.36 -0.77
C ARG A 192 -4.96 23.39 0.13
N GLY A 193 -4.16 24.31 -0.42
CA GLY A 193 -3.54 25.40 0.32
C GLY A 193 -2.08 25.18 0.72
N TYR A 194 -1.46 24.07 0.33
CA TYR A 194 -0.01 23.90 0.51
C TYR A 194 0.74 24.93 -0.33
N THR A 195 1.83 25.45 0.21
CA THR A 195 2.70 26.39 -0.50
C THR A 195 3.67 25.67 -1.44
N ALA A 196 4.13 26.38 -2.48
CA ALA A 196 5.16 25.89 -3.38
C ALA A 196 6.45 25.48 -2.64
N LYS A 197 6.78 26.20 -1.56
CA LYS A 197 7.95 25.92 -0.73
C LYS A 197 7.83 24.61 0.04
N GLU A 198 6.67 24.34 0.62
CA GLU A 198 6.40 23.06 1.33
C GLU A 198 6.45 21.87 0.37
N LEU A 199 5.99 22.06 -0.88
CA LEU A 199 6.02 21.02 -1.91
C LEU A 199 7.37 20.94 -2.64
N ASN A 200 8.35 21.77 -2.27
CA ASN A 200 9.64 21.87 -2.96
C ASN A 200 9.53 22.08 -4.47
N VAL A 201 8.54 22.89 -4.90
CA VAL A 201 8.24 23.16 -6.31
C VAL A 201 8.72 24.56 -6.67
N GLY A 202 9.47 24.68 -7.78
CA GLY A 202 9.97 25.96 -8.25
C GLY A 202 8.85 26.93 -8.67
N PHE A 203 9.09 28.22 -8.55
CA PHE A 203 8.12 29.30 -8.85
C PHE A 203 7.56 29.22 -10.27
N LEU A 204 8.41 28.91 -11.26
CA LEU A 204 8.00 28.76 -12.67
C LEU A 204 7.02 27.60 -12.86
N THR A 205 7.25 26.49 -12.18
CA THR A 205 6.39 25.31 -12.23
C THR A 205 5.04 25.61 -11.57
N THR A 206 5.04 26.30 -10.43
CA THR A 206 3.81 26.73 -9.73
C THR A 206 2.98 27.65 -10.61
N SER A 207 3.61 28.65 -11.25
CA SER A 207 2.94 29.56 -12.16
C SER A 207 2.34 28.84 -13.37
N LYS A 208 3.05 27.87 -13.93
CA LYS A 208 2.55 27.02 -15.02
C LYS A 208 1.27 26.27 -14.61
N TYR A 209 1.24 25.67 -13.44
CA TYR A 209 0.06 24.94 -12.94
C TYR A 209 -1.12 25.89 -12.70
N GLN A 210 -0.90 27.05 -12.08
CA GLN A 210 -1.94 28.04 -11.87
C GLN A 210 -2.53 28.59 -13.18
N ILE A 211 -1.71 28.80 -14.21
CA ILE A 211 -2.16 29.22 -15.54
C ILE A 211 -2.99 28.11 -16.19
N GLN A 212 -2.52 26.88 -16.14
CA GLN A 212 -3.23 25.73 -16.73
C GLN A 212 -4.58 25.51 -16.06
N ASP A 213 -4.66 25.61 -14.73
CA ASP A 213 -5.92 25.49 -13.98
C ASP A 213 -6.91 26.62 -14.36
N LYS A 214 -6.44 27.86 -14.46
CA LYS A 214 -7.26 28.99 -14.92
C LYS A 214 -7.73 28.79 -16.37
N MET A 215 -6.89 28.32 -17.25
CA MET A 215 -7.26 28.02 -18.64
C MET A 215 -8.26 26.85 -18.73
N GLY A 216 -8.12 25.82 -17.87
CA GLY A 216 -9.10 24.74 -17.74
C GLY A 216 -10.49 25.25 -17.34
N MET A 217 -10.56 26.09 -16.31
CA MET A 217 -11.82 26.72 -15.87
C MET A 217 -12.46 27.61 -16.94
N VAL A 218 -11.66 28.38 -17.69
CA VAL A 218 -12.15 29.22 -18.81
C VAL A 218 -12.70 28.35 -19.93
N ARG A 219 -12.01 27.24 -20.26
CA ARG A 219 -12.45 26.30 -21.28
C ARG A 219 -13.76 25.60 -20.90
N GLU A 220 -13.92 25.17 -19.65
CA GLU A 220 -15.16 24.55 -19.16
C GLU A 220 -16.33 25.56 -19.16
N LYS A 221 -16.10 26.78 -18.65
CA LYS A 221 -17.12 27.85 -18.72
C LYS A 221 -17.48 28.22 -20.16
N GLY A 222 -16.48 28.29 -21.06
CA GLY A 222 -16.69 28.53 -22.48
C GLY A 222 -17.49 27.43 -23.16
N ALA A 223 -17.20 26.17 -22.86
CA ALA A 223 -17.95 25.01 -23.38
C ALA A 223 -19.41 25.02 -22.87
N GLY A 224 -19.62 25.35 -21.58
CA GLY A 224 -20.94 25.50 -20.98
C GLY A 224 -21.74 26.61 -21.63
N LEU A 225 -21.13 27.77 -21.91
CA LEU A 225 -21.79 28.89 -22.63
C LEU A 225 -22.13 28.50 -24.08
N LEU A 226 -21.23 27.81 -24.77
CA LEU A 226 -21.48 27.33 -26.14
C LEU A 226 -22.61 26.31 -26.20
N SER A 227 -22.69 25.39 -25.24
CA SER A 227 -23.77 24.39 -25.18
C SER A 227 -25.12 25.05 -24.89
N THR A 228 -25.14 26.01 -23.97
CA THR A 228 -26.36 26.79 -23.66
C THR A 228 -26.82 27.65 -24.84
N TRP A 229 -25.86 28.27 -25.56
CA TRP A 229 -26.16 29.05 -26.76
C TRP A 229 -26.71 28.16 -27.88
N LYS A 230 -26.08 26.97 -28.10
CA LYS A 230 -26.54 26.01 -29.10
C LYS A 230 -27.96 25.49 -28.79
N GLN A 231 -28.26 25.21 -27.54
CA GLN A 231 -29.60 24.80 -27.10
C GLN A 231 -30.65 25.90 -27.32
N LYS A 232 -30.32 27.13 -26.94
CA LYS A 232 -31.24 28.28 -27.18
C LYS A 232 -31.42 28.57 -28.67
N SER A 233 -30.37 28.46 -29.49
CA SER A 233 -30.43 28.60 -30.93
C SER A 233 -31.34 27.55 -31.57
N ASN A 234 -31.24 26.29 -31.17
CA ASN A 234 -32.10 25.22 -31.66
C ASN A 234 -33.56 25.43 -31.29
N VAL A 235 -33.85 25.85 -30.05
CA VAL A 235 -35.22 26.18 -29.60
C VAL A 235 -35.80 27.34 -30.43
N PHE A 236 -34.98 28.35 -30.75
CA PHE A 236 -35.41 29.47 -31.59
C PHE A 236 -35.67 29.03 -33.03
N ILE A 237 -34.80 28.23 -33.63
CA ILE A 237 -34.94 27.68 -34.97
C ILE A 237 -36.18 26.80 -35.06
N ASP A 238 -36.39 25.89 -34.10
CA ASP A 238 -37.59 25.04 -34.05
C ASP A 238 -38.89 25.85 -33.91
N GLY A 239 -38.86 26.90 -33.07
CA GLY A 239 -39.99 27.82 -32.93
C GLY A 239 -40.29 28.58 -34.25
N PHE A 240 -39.23 29.03 -34.94
CA PHE A 240 -39.35 29.70 -36.22
C PHE A 240 -39.91 28.78 -37.29
N VAL A 241 -39.35 27.58 -37.45
CA VAL A 241 -39.81 26.57 -38.41
C VAL A 241 -41.28 26.18 -38.19
N ASN A 242 -41.67 26.00 -36.91
CA ASN A 242 -43.06 25.65 -36.57
C ASN A 242 -44.03 26.79 -36.83
N THR A 243 -43.59 28.05 -36.85
CA THR A 243 -44.46 29.19 -37.18
C THR A 243 -44.79 29.20 -38.67
N PHE A 244 -43.86 28.81 -39.52
CA PHE A 244 -44.09 28.77 -41.00
C PHE A 244 -44.69 27.42 -41.47
N ALA A 245 -44.56 26.32 -40.67
CA ALA A 245 -45.17 25.04 -41.02
C ALA A 245 -46.67 24.97 -40.76
N LYS A 246 -47.29 25.95 -40.08
CA LYS A 246 -48.73 26.04 -39.79
C LYS A 246 -49.60 26.57 -40.94
N ASP A 247 -48.94 27.09 -42.01
CA ASP A 247 -49.69 27.69 -43.15
C ASP A 247 -49.89 26.73 -44.35
N SER A 248 -49.49 25.47 -44.23
CA SER A 248 -49.69 24.45 -45.28
C SER A 248 -50.74 23.40 -44.83
N THR A 249 -52.01 23.70 -45.11
CA THR A 249 -53.10 22.69 -45.05
C THR A 249 -52.96 21.74 -46.20
N PRO A 250 -52.95 20.43 -45.99
CA PRO A 250 -52.95 19.46 -47.07
C PRO A 250 -54.38 19.17 -47.49
N THR A 251 -54.70 19.40 -48.78
CA THR A 251 -55.85 18.89 -49.46
C THR A 251 -55.76 17.36 -49.59
N THR A 252 -56.79 16.74 -49.07
CA THR A 252 -57.02 15.28 -49.14
C THR A 252 -57.07 14.77 -50.53
N GLN A 253 -56.32 13.72 -50.88
CA GLN A 253 -56.72 12.67 -51.84
C GLN A 253 -56.27 11.30 -51.36
N ASN A 254 -57.26 10.45 -51.09
CA ASN A 254 -57.13 9.01 -50.89
C ASN A 254 -56.65 8.35 -52.17
N VAL A 255 -55.67 7.45 -52.09
CA VAL A 255 -55.55 6.28 -52.95
C VAL A 255 -54.97 5.15 -52.12
N ASP A 256 -55.77 4.10 -52.05
CA ASP A 256 -55.41 2.78 -51.54
C ASP A 256 -54.33 2.15 -52.39
N ASN A 257 -53.43 1.39 -51.82
CA ASN A 257 -53.12 0.00 -52.16
C ASN A 257 -51.93 -0.58 -51.34
N GLU A 258 -52.27 -1.58 -50.66
CA GLU A 258 -51.75 -2.96 -50.54
C GLU A 258 -50.23 -3.26 -50.74
N ASN A 259 -49.77 -4.01 -49.72
CA ASN A 259 -48.93 -5.22 -49.79
C ASN A 259 -47.44 -5.15 -50.15
N HIS A 260 -46.61 -5.55 -49.28
CA HIS A 260 -45.92 -6.86 -49.16
C HIS A 260 -44.60 -6.82 -48.41
N ASN A 261 -44.55 -7.73 -47.44
CA ASN A 261 -43.46 -8.67 -47.08
C ASN A 261 -42.10 -8.18 -46.59
N VAL A 262 -41.89 -8.44 -45.32
CA VAL A 262 -41.00 -9.44 -44.70
C VAL A 262 -39.58 -9.52 -45.30
N LEU A 263 -38.61 -9.23 -44.47
CA LEU A 263 -37.51 -10.17 -44.17
C LEU A 263 -36.66 -9.68 -43.00
N THR A 264 -36.62 -10.54 -42.04
CA THR A 264 -35.70 -10.60 -40.89
C THR A 264 -34.24 -10.77 -41.31
N THR A 265 -33.31 -10.14 -40.62
CA THR A 265 -32.03 -10.79 -40.27
C THR A 265 -31.46 -10.19 -39.00
N THR A 266 -31.30 -11.08 -38.05
CA THR A 266 -30.55 -10.92 -36.79
C THR A 266 -29.05 -10.88 -37.04
N PRO A 267 -28.24 -10.25 -36.17
CA PRO A 267 -26.81 -10.35 -36.24
C PRO A 267 -26.26 -11.49 -35.41
N LEU A 268 -25.16 -12.03 -35.88
CA LEU A 268 -24.24 -12.92 -35.18
C LEU A 268 -22.94 -12.17 -34.90
N GLU A 269 -22.48 -12.40 -33.69
CA GLU A 269 -21.20 -12.39 -33.01
C GLU A 269 -20.64 -11.04 -32.54
#